data_7f09ff708962b69555c90aa89e83b614
#
_entry.id   7f09ff708962b69555c90aa89e83b614
#
_cell.length_a   1.000
_cell.length_b   1.000
_cell.length_c   1.000
_cell.angle_alpha   90.00
_cell.angle_beta   90.00
_cell.angle_gamma   90.00
#
_symmetry.space_group_name_H-M   'P 1'
#
loop_
_entity.id
_entity.type
_entity.pdbx_description
1 polymer ?
#
loop_
_entity_poly.entity_id
_entity_poly.type
_entity_poly.pdbx_seq_one_letter_code
_entity_poly.pdbx_strand_id
1 'polypeptide(L)'
;MKFQDLGLSEPLLRAIGEKGYTDPTPIQQQAIPPVLEGRDLQGCAQTGTGKTAAFTLPILQLLAAEPAARGRREIRALVITPTRELAIQIDECCRDYARYLSIRHCVIFGGVNQRPQVDALQRGVDLLVATPGRLLDLIGQGYISLDKIRFFVLDEADRMLDMGFIHDIRRILPLLPAQRQTLFFSATMPPDIAQLAAKILHDPVLVTVTPPASVVETISQRVHFAEKAEKSQLLIGLLEGSDAQQVLVFTRTKHGADKLAKILNRAGIQSSAIHGNKSQNARVKAMNDFKGGVCRVLIATDIAARGIDIDQLPLVINYDLPEVPETYVHRIGRTGRAGYEGTAWSFCSEDEFDYLKDIQKLTGLTIPVEGPVPEFAARQSAAPARKSARKSSPKPARSTEQQAAPKPVRNAEPKPARKQKPKQAPAQETAEPAARSSRSRRRRGTRPAPGTPIQPADKGTVDAARKQERNGSGNAPRSDRNAPKTAANKSAAANTPEGASKSSSSRRRKRRPAGGAKPAQAQAAKPAAEAAPRKSWWKMW
;
A
#
# COMPACT_ATOMS: atom_id res chain seq x y z
N MET A 1 5.64 -23.78 -16.39
CA MET A 1 6.87 -23.18 -15.81
C MET A 1 6.73 -23.20 -14.31
N LYS A 2 7.73 -23.72 -13.60
CA LYS A 2 7.76 -23.75 -12.13
C LYS A 2 8.73 -22.68 -11.61
N PHE A 3 8.71 -22.41 -10.30
CA PHE A 3 9.64 -21.42 -9.72
C PHE A 3 11.11 -21.81 -9.90
N GLN A 4 11.43 -23.11 -9.96
CA GLN A 4 12.77 -23.61 -10.25
C GLN A 4 13.28 -23.17 -11.64
N ASP A 5 12.36 -23.02 -12.59
CA ASP A 5 12.69 -22.65 -13.98
C ASP A 5 13.01 -21.14 -14.12
N LEU A 6 12.77 -20.35 -13.07
CA LEU A 6 12.97 -18.89 -13.06
C LEU A 6 14.39 -18.45 -12.65
N GLY A 7 15.31 -19.38 -12.40
CA GLY A 7 16.67 -19.06 -11.97
C GLY A 7 16.82 -18.60 -10.52
N LEU A 8 15.82 -18.89 -9.67
CA LEU A 8 15.88 -18.57 -8.25
C LEU A 8 16.76 -19.55 -7.49
N SER A 9 17.51 -19.02 -6.51
CA SER A 9 18.41 -19.80 -5.66
C SER A 9 17.65 -20.70 -4.67
N GLU A 10 18.27 -21.80 -4.26
CA GLU A 10 17.69 -22.80 -3.35
C GLU A 10 17.13 -22.19 -2.04
N PRO A 11 17.80 -21.23 -1.35
CA PRO A 11 17.26 -20.59 -0.15
C PRO A 11 15.93 -19.89 -0.39
N LEU A 12 15.75 -19.26 -1.58
CA LEU A 12 14.50 -18.58 -1.94
C LEU A 12 13.43 -19.61 -2.32
N LEU A 13 13.78 -20.62 -3.12
CA LEU A 13 12.86 -21.70 -3.49
C LEU A 13 12.30 -22.41 -2.25
N ARG A 14 13.14 -22.65 -1.27
CA ARG A 14 12.72 -23.22 0.02
C ARG A 14 11.76 -22.29 0.77
N ALA A 15 12.08 -20.98 0.82
CA ALA A 15 11.26 -20.00 1.53
C ALA A 15 9.86 -19.86 0.91
N ILE A 16 9.74 -19.83 -0.42
CA ILE A 16 8.45 -19.74 -1.11
C ILE A 16 7.67 -21.06 -1.04
N GLY A 17 8.36 -22.20 -1.07
CA GLY A 17 7.74 -23.51 -0.87
C GLY A 17 7.09 -23.66 0.51
N GLU A 18 7.74 -23.14 1.57
CA GLU A 18 7.15 -23.10 2.93
C GLU A 18 5.92 -22.18 3.03
N LYS A 19 5.78 -21.22 2.11
CA LYS A 19 4.58 -20.38 1.97
C LYS A 19 3.48 -21.05 1.12
N GLY A 20 3.72 -22.23 0.58
CA GLY A 20 2.76 -22.93 -0.27
C GLY A 20 2.70 -22.43 -1.71
N TYR A 21 3.71 -21.68 -2.17
CA TYR A 21 3.77 -21.23 -3.57
C TYR A 21 4.24 -22.39 -4.44
N THR A 22 3.37 -22.86 -5.32
CA THR A 22 3.64 -24.00 -6.22
C THR A 22 3.98 -23.54 -7.62
N ASP A 23 3.24 -22.57 -8.14
CA ASP A 23 3.35 -22.11 -9.51
C ASP A 23 3.50 -20.58 -9.55
N PRO A 24 4.42 -20.06 -10.35
CA PRO A 24 4.57 -18.62 -10.52
C PRO A 24 3.41 -18.02 -11.32
N THR A 25 2.93 -16.87 -10.90
CA THR A 25 1.93 -16.10 -11.62
C THR A 25 2.49 -15.53 -12.95
N PRO A 26 1.64 -15.13 -13.91
CA PRO A 26 2.12 -14.59 -15.18
C PRO A 26 3.09 -13.40 -15.04
N ILE A 27 2.86 -12.49 -14.07
CA ILE A 27 3.76 -11.37 -13.82
C ILE A 27 5.11 -11.85 -13.26
N GLN A 28 5.13 -12.88 -12.42
CA GLN A 28 6.34 -13.47 -11.87
C GLN A 28 7.16 -14.18 -12.93
N GLN A 29 6.50 -14.95 -13.80
CA GLN A 29 7.15 -15.66 -14.93
C GLN A 29 7.86 -14.69 -15.88
N GLN A 30 7.24 -13.54 -16.17
CA GLN A 30 7.77 -12.57 -17.13
C GLN A 30 8.74 -11.57 -16.50
N ALA A 31 8.59 -11.26 -15.20
CA ALA A 31 9.40 -10.22 -14.56
C ALA A 31 10.67 -10.76 -13.87
N ILE A 32 10.63 -11.96 -13.27
CA ILE A 32 11.78 -12.46 -12.48
C ILE A 32 13.03 -12.65 -13.33
N PRO A 33 13.00 -13.32 -14.51
CA PRO A 33 14.21 -13.55 -15.31
C PRO A 33 14.91 -12.25 -15.74
N PRO A 34 14.24 -11.26 -16.38
CA PRO A 34 14.92 -10.04 -16.80
C PRO A 34 15.43 -9.19 -15.62
N VAL A 35 14.78 -9.26 -14.46
CA VAL A 35 15.30 -8.59 -13.25
C VAL A 35 16.60 -9.25 -12.77
N LEU A 36 16.70 -10.57 -12.82
CA LEU A 36 17.95 -11.29 -12.50
C LEU A 36 19.07 -11.00 -13.50
N GLU A 37 18.73 -10.70 -14.76
CA GLU A 37 19.66 -10.25 -15.80
C GLU A 37 20.14 -8.81 -15.63
N GLY A 38 19.61 -8.08 -14.64
CA GLY A 38 19.99 -6.68 -14.38
C GLY A 38 19.26 -5.65 -15.25
N ARG A 39 18.19 -6.04 -15.99
CA ARG A 39 17.41 -5.16 -16.85
C ARG A 39 16.42 -4.32 -16.03
N ASP A 40 16.21 -3.09 -16.46
CA ASP A 40 15.07 -2.30 -15.97
C ASP A 40 13.74 -2.94 -16.40
N LEU A 41 12.71 -2.74 -15.60
CA LEU A 41 11.40 -3.36 -15.86
C LEU A 41 10.25 -2.36 -15.68
N GLN A 42 9.34 -2.35 -16.64
CA GLN A 42 8.05 -1.69 -16.52
C GLN A 42 6.95 -2.74 -16.47
N GLY A 43 6.39 -2.97 -15.29
CA GLY A 43 5.32 -3.93 -15.04
C GLY A 43 3.95 -3.25 -14.97
N CYS A 44 3.07 -3.56 -15.93
CA CYS A 44 1.67 -3.14 -15.87
C CYS A 44 0.80 -4.34 -15.44
N ALA A 45 0.37 -4.34 -14.17
CA ALA A 45 -0.42 -5.43 -13.61
C ALA A 45 -1.24 -4.96 -12.41
N GLN A 46 -2.44 -5.48 -12.24
CA GLN A 46 -3.35 -5.14 -11.14
C GLN A 46 -2.82 -5.62 -9.79
N THR A 47 -3.39 -5.11 -8.68
CA THR A 47 -3.13 -5.60 -7.32
C THR A 47 -3.60 -7.06 -7.20
N GLY A 48 -2.88 -7.88 -6.42
CA GLY A 48 -3.22 -9.31 -6.26
C GLY A 48 -2.66 -10.24 -7.33
N THR A 49 -1.96 -9.73 -8.37
CA THR A 49 -1.33 -10.55 -9.42
C THR A 49 0.01 -11.16 -9.00
N GLY A 50 0.54 -10.83 -7.81
CA GLY A 50 1.82 -11.33 -7.33
C GLY A 50 3.03 -10.43 -7.61
N LYS A 51 2.82 -9.13 -7.92
CA LYS A 51 3.90 -8.15 -8.18
C LYS A 51 4.97 -8.10 -7.09
N THR A 52 4.56 -8.15 -5.82
CA THR A 52 5.49 -8.09 -4.68
C THR A 52 6.55 -9.17 -4.75
N ALA A 53 6.17 -10.42 -5.01
CA ALA A 53 7.14 -11.50 -5.19
C ALA A 53 7.94 -11.34 -6.49
N ALA A 54 7.34 -10.80 -7.56
CA ALA A 54 7.99 -10.59 -8.85
C ALA A 54 9.21 -9.66 -8.77
N PHE A 55 9.19 -8.64 -7.88
CA PHE A 55 10.37 -7.79 -7.67
C PHE A 55 11.18 -8.18 -6.43
N THR A 56 10.55 -8.64 -5.36
CA THR A 56 11.28 -8.90 -4.11
C THR A 56 12.21 -10.11 -4.22
N LEU A 57 11.74 -11.21 -4.83
CA LEU A 57 12.55 -12.44 -4.96
C LEU A 57 13.87 -12.21 -5.70
N PRO A 58 13.87 -11.64 -6.93
CA PRO A 58 15.12 -11.42 -7.66
C PRO A 58 16.00 -10.39 -6.96
N ILE A 59 15.47 -9.32 -6.37
CA ILE A 59 16.27 -8.33 -5.63
C ILE A 59 16.95 -8.98 -4.42
N LEU A 60 16.26 -9.82 -3.65
CA LEU A 60 16.85 -10.53 -2.52
C LEU A 60 17.98 -11.46 -2.98
N GLN A 61 17.83 -12.13 -4.12
CA GLN A 61 18.88 -12.96 -4.70
C GLN A 61 20.12 -12.14 -5.08
N LEU A 62 19.92 -11.04 -5.82
CA LEU A 62 21.01 -10.15 -6.25
C LEU A 62 21.73 -9.51 -5.06
N LEU A 63 20.99 -9.12 -4.01
CA LEU A 63 21.59 -8.63 -2.77
C LEU A 63 22.39 -9.70 -2.02
N ALA A 64 21.94 -10.96 -2.05
CA ALA A 64 22.60 -12.07 -1.39
C ALA A 64 23.86 -12.54 -2.14
N ALA A 65 23.86 -12.45 -3.47
CA ALA A 65 25.03 -12.78 -4.31
C ALA A 65 26.22 -11.85 -4.03
N GLU A 66 25.97 -10.63 -3.58
CA GLU A 66 27.00 -9.67 -3.19
C GLU A 66 26.88 -9.37 -1.68
N PRO A 67 27.60 -10.10 -0.84
CA PRO A 67 27.54 -9.88 0.60
C PRO A 67 27.97 -8.45 0.95
N ALA A 68 27.28 -7.86 1.93
CA ALA A 68 27.61 -6.51 2.40
C ALA A 68 29.07 -6.43 2.83
N ALA A 69 29.75 -5.34 2.51
CA ALA A 69 31.09 -5.05 2.97
C ALA A 69 31.20 -5.18 4.50
N ARG A 70 32.39 -5.54 4.99
CA ARG A 70 32.64 -5.59 6.45
C ARG A 70 32.40 -4.19 7.04
N GLY A 71 31.51 -4.10 8.03
CA GLY A 71 31.14 -2.85 8.70
C GLY A 71 29.64 -2.63 8.81
N ARG A 72 29.23 -1.35 8.87
CA ARG A 72 27.81 -0.97 8.87
C ARG A 72 27.21 -1.24 7.50
N ARG A 73 26.10 -1.98 7.44
CA ARG A 73 25.37 -2.21 6.19
C ARG A 73 24.80 -0.91 5.64
N GLU A 74 24.93 -0.72 4.35
CA GLU A 74 24.37 0.41 3.62
C GLU A 74 23.09 -0.02 2.89
N ILE A 75 22.18 0.91 2.64
CA ILE A 75 20.95 0.65 1.93
C ILE A 75 21.29 0.47 0.45
N ARG A 76 21.13 -0.75 -0.07
CA ARG A 76 21.42 -1.12 -1.46
C ARG A 76 20.15 -1.26 -2.31
N ALA A 77 19.00 -1.54 -1.67
CA ALA A 77 17.71 -1.60 -2.34
C ALA A 77 16.70 -0.68 -1.64
N LEU A 78 15.92 0.04 -2.43
CA LEU A 78 14.85 0.93 -1.98
C LEU A 78 13.55 0.58 -2.71
N VAL A 79 12.52 0.28 -1.95
CA VAL A 79 11.15 0.10 -2.44
C VAL A 79 10.29 1.25 -1.93
N ILE A 80 9.70 2.01 -2.84
CA ILE A 80 8.75 3.08 -2.50
C ILE A 80 7.34 2.63 -2.85
N THR A 81 6.41 2.82 -1.91
CA THR A 81 5.00 2.47 -2.05
C THR A 81 4.10 3.55 -1.42
N PRO A 82 2.88 3.79 -1.93
CA PRO A 82 2.07 4.93 -1.50
C PRO A 82 1.51 4.81 -0.09
N THR A 83 1.26 3.59 0.41
CA THR A 83 0.53 3.38 1.65
C THR A 83 1.35 2.66 2.70
N ARG A 84 1.03 2.92 3.98
CA ARG A 84 1.68 2.28 5.14
C ARG A 84 1.43 0.78 5.17
N GLU A 85 0.21 0.41 4.86
CA GLU A 85 -0.25 -0.97 4.85
C GLU A 85 0.52 -1.78 3.81
N LEU A 86 0.64 -1.27 2.58
CA LEU A 86 1.40 -1.93 1.53
C LEU A 86 2.90 -1.98 1.87
N ALA A 87 3.46 -0.91 2.46
CA ALA A 87 4.85 -0.92 2.90
C ALA A 87 5.12 -2.03 3.93
N ILE A 88 4.21 -2.23 4.86
CA ILE A 88 4.31 -3.28 5.87
C ILE A 88 4.19 -4.66 5.24
N GLN A 89 3.25 -4.86 4.31
CA GLN A 89 3.08 -6.13 3.59
C GLN A 89 4.32 -6.51 2.78
N ILE A 90 4.93 -5.52 2.10
CA ILE A 90 6.18 -5.75 1.36
C ILE A 90 7.29 -6.16 2.34
N ASP A 91 7.42 -5.50 3.50
CA ASP A 91 8.42 -5.86 4.51
C ASP A 91 8.17 -7.26 5.10
N GLU A 92 6.91 -7.65 5.30
CA GLU A 92 6.54 -9.00 5.71
C GLU A 92 6.90 -10.04 4.65
N CYS A 93 6.67 -9.74 3.37
CA CYS A 93 7.12 -10.57 2.27
C CYS A 93 8.65 -10.68 2.24
N CYS A 94 9.38 -9.56 2.41
CA CYS A 94 10.84 -9.57 2.50
C CYS A 94 11.34 -10.46 3.63
N ARG A 95 10.72 -10.38 4.82
CA ARG A 95 11.06 -11.22 5.98
C ARG A 95 10.88 -12.70 5.68
N ASP A 96 9.77 -13.05 5.06
CA ASP A 96 9.44 -14.44 4.80
C ASP A 96 10.31 -15.02 3.68
N TYR A 97 10.56 -14.29 2.61
CA TYR A 97 11.41 -14.71 1.49
C TYR A 97 12.89 -14.72 1.86
N ALA A 98 13.36 -13.75 2.67
CA ALA A 98 14.76 -13.69 3.09
C ALA A 98 15.08 -14.61 4.28
N ARG A 99 14.18 -15.48 4.71
CA ARG A 99 14.36 -16.34 5.91
C ARG A 99 15.68 -17.11 5.93
N TYR A 100 16.15 -17.56 4.78
CA TYR A 100 17.38 -18.35 4.61
C TYR A 100 18.52 -17.54 4.03
N LEU A 101 18.37 -16.21 3.96
CA LEU A 101 19.39 -15.27 3.47
C LEU A 101 19.90 -14.38 4.59
N SER A 102 21.15 -13.93 4.47
CA SER A 102 21.73 -12.97 5.40
C SER A 102 21.43 -11.53 4.98
N ILE A 103 20.17 -11.19 4.76
CA ILE A 103 19.69 -9.87 4.35
C ILE A 103 18.98 -9.19 5.51
N ARG A 104 19.30 -7.92 5.76
CA ARG A 104 18.58 -7.07 6.71
C ARG A 104 17.68 -6.10 5.97
N HIS A 105 16.43 -6.05 6.36
CA HIS A 105 15.46 -5.13 5.80
C HIS A 105 14.76 -4.35 6.92
N CYS A 106 14.18 -3.22 6.58
CA CYS A 106 13.26 -2.51 7.45
C CYS A 106 12.23 -1.72 6.65
N VAL A 107 11.13 -1.37 7.32
CA VAL A 107 10.07 -0.53 6.78
C VAL A 107 10.00 0.78 7.52
N ILE A 108 9.81 1.89 6.77
CA ILE A 108 9.58 3.21 7.33
C ILE A 108 8.33 3.86 6.75
N PHE A 109 7.48 4.41 7.63
CA PHE A 109 6.26 5.09 7.24
C PHE A 109 5.85 6.13 8.29
N GLY A 110 5.06 7.12 7.85
CA GLY A 110 4.61 8.22 8.69
C GLY A 110 3.46 7.86 9.65
N GLY A 111 3.18 8.77 10.61
CA GLY A 111 2.04 8.64 11.54
C GLY A 111 2.25 7.65 12.69
N VAL A 112 3.49 7.24 12.92
CA VAL A 112 3.95 6.46 14.08
C VAL A 112 5.25 7.06 14.61
N ASN A 113 5.65 6.65 15.83
CA ASN A 113 6.92 7.05 16.41
C ASN A 113 8.09 6.65 15.48
N GLN A 114 8.97 7.60 15.18
CA GLN A 114 10.12 7.33 14.29
C GLN A 114 11.29 6.61 14.97
N ARG A 115 11.39 6.68 16.31
CA ARG A 115 12.57 6.18 17.03
C ARG A 115 12.91 4.72 16.72
N PRO A 116 11.97 3.76 16.73
CA PRO A 116 12.28 2.38 16.35
C PRO A 116 12.75 2.23 14.91
N GLN A 117 12.23 3.08 13.98
CA GLN A 117 12.65 3.08 12.57
C GLN A 117 14.10 3.59 12.46
N VAL A 118 14.43 4.68 13.17
CA VAL A 118 15.79 5.23 13.24
C VAL A 118 16.76 4.21 13.86
N ASP A 119 16.37 3.55 14.95
CA ASP A 119 17.19 2.52 15.59
C ASP A 119 17.47 1.34 14.64
N ALA A 120 16.50 0.95 13.81
CA ALA A 120 16.68 -0.08 12.78
C ALA A 120 17.67 0.37 11.68
N LEU A 121 17.52 1.59 11.18
CA LEU A 121 18.43 2.19 10.18
C LEU A 121 19.85 2.32 10.71
N GLN A 122 20.02 2.71 11.97
CA GLN A 122 21.35 2.82 12.61
C GLN A 122 22.06 1.48 12.74
N ARG A 123 21.33 0.37 12.91
CA ARG A 123 21.92 -0.98 12.88
C ARG A 123 22.37 -1.41 11.48
N GLY A 124 22.02 -0.64 10.44
CA GLY A 124 22.30 -0.92 9.04
C GLY A 124 21.38 -1.97 8.43
N VAL A 125 20.86 -1.65 7.25
CA VAL A 125 19.94 -2.49 6.46
C VAL A 125 20.39 -2.54 5.01
N ASP A 126 20.08 -3.63 4.34
CA ASP A 126 20.35 -3.85 2.90
C ASP A 126 19.20 -3.37 2.02
N LEU A 127 17.96 -3.59 2.49
CA LEU A 127 16.73 -3.25 1.79
C LEU A 127 15.84 -2.38 2.68
N LEU A 128 15.41 -1.26 2.12
CA LEU A 128 14.51 -0.31 2.76
C LEU A 128 13.18 -0.26 2.01
N VAL A 129 12.09 -0.50 2.72
CA VAL A 129 10.73 -0.25 2.22
C VAL A 129 10.22 1.06 2.83
N ALA A 130 9.69 1.97 2.01
CA ALA A 130 9.37 3.31 2.47
C ALA A 130 8.09 3.89 1.87
N THR A 131 7.38 4.71 2.67
CA THR A 131 6.42 5.68 2.11
C THR A 131 7.12 7.01 1.84
N PRO A 132 6.75 7.75 0.77
CA PRO A 132 7.51 8.93 0.30
C PRO A 132 7.78 9.99 1.37
N GLY A 133 6.73 10.41 2.09
CA GLY A 133 6.86 11.48 3.09
C GLY A 133 7.80 11.16 4.25
N ARG A 134 7.77 9.92 4.79
CA ARG A 134 8.68 9.51 5.88
C ARG A 134 10.10 9.31 5.37
N LEU A 135 10.27 8.86 4.14
CA LEU A 135 11.59 8.76 3.53
C LEU A 135 12.27 10.13 3.44
N LEU A 136 11.57 11.13 2.87
CA LEU A 136 12.08 12.51 2.79
C LEU A 136 12.34 13.13 4.16
N ASP A 137 11.48 12.88 5.14
CA ASP A 137 11.64 13.33 6.52
C ASP A 137 12.94 12.79 7.13
N LEU A 138 13.20 11.50 7.05
CA LEU A 138 14.41 10.89 7.61
C LEU A 138 15.68 11.19 6.80
N ILE A 139 15.58 11.44 5.49
CA ILE A 139 16.69 11.98 4.69
C ILE A 139 17.03 13.40 5.17
N GLY A 140 16.02 14.27 5.33
CA GLY A 140 16.20 15.62 5.81
C GLY A 140 16.81 15.71 7.21
N GLN A 141 16.59 14.70 8.07
CA GLN A 141 17.19 14.57 9.39
C GLN A 141 18.59 13.91 9.38
N GLY A 142 19.09 13.47 8.21
CA GLY A 142 20.42 12.86 8.06
C GLY A 142 20.52 11.39 8.51
N TYR A 143 19.39 10.71 8.76
CA TYR A 143 19.38 9.28 9.11
C TYR A 143 19.55 8.35 7.93
N ILE A 144 19.20 8.80 6.71
CA ILE A 144 19.24 8.02 5.47
C ILE A 144 20.08 8.74 4.42
N SER A 145 21.06 8.02 3.84
CA SER A 145 21.67 8.32 2.54
C SER A 145 21.20 7.31 1.51
N LEU A 146 20.99 7.78 0.27
CA LEU A 146 20.59 6.95 -0.87
C LEU A 146 21.74 6.70 -1.87
N ASP A 147 22.96 7.14 -1.56
CA ASP A 147 24.13 7.12 -2.48
C ASP A 147 24.55 5.70 -2.91
N LYS A 148 24.13 4.68 -2.16
CA LYS A 148 24.51 3.28 -2.40
C LYS A 148 23.36 2.43 -2.96
N ILE A 149 22.26 3.08 -3.35
CA ILE A 149 21.12 2.39 -3.95
C ILE A 149 21.54 1.81 -5.30
N ARG A 150 21.35 0.51 -5.46
CA ARG A 150 21.58 -0.25 -6.69
C ARG A 150 20.27 -0.73 -7.30
N PHE A 151 19.28 -1.00 -6.47
CA PHE A 151 17.94 -1.45 -6.85
C PHE A 151 16.90 -0.46 -6.37
N PHE A 152 16.15 0.09 -7.29
CA PHE A 152 15.07 1.01 -7.00
C PHE A 152 13.75 0.46 -7.51
N VAL A 153 12.76 0.33 -6.64
CA VAL A 153 11.40 -0.10 -7.00
C VAL A 153 10.42 1.01 -6.69
N LEU A 154 9.60 1.35 -7.66
CA LEU A 154 8.44 2.22 -7.50
C LEU A 154 7.19 1.37 -7.72
N ASP A 155 6.47 1.03 -6.65
CA ASP A 155 5.27 0.20 -6.70
C ASP A 155 4.00 1.02 -6.52
N GLU A 156 2.96 0.68 -7.29
CA GLU A 156 1.67 1.40 -7.35
C GLU A 156 1.83 2.89 -7.71
N ALA A 157 2.57 3.16 -8.80
CA ALA A 157 2.90 4.53 -9.22
C ALA A 157 1.65 5.38 -9.57
N ASP A 158 0.64 4.80 -10.19
CA ASP A 158 -0.65 5.44 -10.47
C ASP A 158 -1.34 5.92 -9.18
N ARG A 159 -1.31 5.11 -8.14
CA ARG A 159 -1.86 5.49 -6.83
C ARG A 159 -1.05 6.59 -6.15
N MET A 160 0.27 6.65 -6.41
CA MET A 160 1.08 7.77 -5.91
C MET A 160 0.67 9.09 -6.55
N LEU A 161 0.27 9.06 -7.83
CA LEU A 161 -0.30 10.23 -8.52
C LEU A 161 -1.61 10.67 -7.85
N ASP A 162 -2.55 9.74 -7.68
CA ASP A 162 -3.85 9.99 -7.04
C ASP A 162 -3.74 10.59 -5.64
N MET A 163 -2.72 10.17 -4.89
CA MET A 163 -2.48 10.63 -3.52
C MET A 163 -1.60 11.89 -3.44
N GLY A 164 -1.18 12.45 -4.57
CA GLY A 164 -0.35 13.65 -4.64
C GLY A 164 1.13 13.44 -4.32
N PHE A 165 1.58 12.19 -4.15
CA PHE A 165 2.99 11.88 -3.83
C PHE A 165 3.94 12.02 -5.02
N ILE A 166 3.44 12.31 -6.21
CA ILE A 166 4.29 12.50 -7.39
C ILE A 166 5.33 13.61 -7.19
N HIS A 167 5.00 14.65 -6.42
CA HIS A 167 5.93 15.70 -6.06
C HIS A 167 7.05 15.21 -5.14
N ASP A 168 6.71 14.34 -4.18
CA ASP A 168 7.69 13.74 -3.29
C ASP A 168 8.62 12.78 -4.06
N ILE A 169 8.08 11.99 -4.98
CA ILE A 169 8.88 11.13 -5.86
C ILE A 169 9.86 11.98 -6.69
N ARG A 170 9.41 13.08 -7.29
CA ARG A 170 10.28 14.01 -8.06
C ARG A 170 11.41 14.60 -7.20
N ARG A 171 11.23 14.74 -5.89
CA ARG A 171 12.27 15.18 -4.94
C ARG A 171 13.22 14.06 -4.54
N ILE A 172 12.78 12.81 -4.52
CA ILE A 172 13.60 11.64 -4.16
C ILE A 172 14.50 11.24 -5.33
N LEU A 173 13.99 11.24 -6.57
CA LEU A 173 14.72 10.76 -7.75
C LEU A 173 16.11 11.36 -7.94
N PRO A 174 16.35 12.68 -7.75
CA PRO A 174 17.69 13.27 -7.87
C PRO A 174 18.67 12.82 -6.79
N LEU A 175 18.20 12.21 -5.70
CA LEU A 175 19.02 11.71 -4.60
C LEU A 175 19.51 10.28 -4.83
N LEU A 176 19.01 9.63 -5.89
CA LEU A 176 19.40 8.27 -6.26
C LEU A 176 20.60 8.29 -7.22
N PRO A 177 21.49 7.30 -7.14
CA PRO A 177 22.57 7.14 -8.12
C PRO A 177 22.03 7.02 -9.55
N ALA A 178 22.80 7.57 -10.53
CA ALA A 178 22.46 7.44 -11.94
C ALA A 178 22.54 5.97 -12.41
N GLN A 179 23.57 5.26 -11.97
CA GLN A 179 23.72 3.82 -12.24
C GLN A 179 22.97 3.02 -11.18
N ARG A 180 21.81 2.50 -11.56
CA ARG A 180 20.96 1.63 -10.75
C ARG A 180 20.05 0.83 -11.67
N GLN A 181 19.56 -0.30 -11.20
CA GLN A 181 18.45 -1.01 -11.82
C GLN A 181 17.14 -0.45 -11.27
N THR A 182 16.20 -0.12 -12.15
CA THR A 182 14.92 0.47 -11.78
C THR A 182 13.76 -0.44 -12.20
N LEU A 183 12.87 -0.76 -11.24
CA LEU A 183 11.67 -1.55 -11.46
C LEU A 183 10.46 -0.67 -11.18
N PHE A 184 9.61 -0.52 -12.17
CA PHE A 184 8.44 0.34 -12.13
C PHE A 184 7.17 -0.50 -12.25
N PHE A 185 6.29 -0.44 -11.25
CA PHE A 185 5.01 -1.16 -11.26
C PHE A 185 3.84 -0.19 -11.13
N SER A 186 2.84 -0.39 -11.98
CA SER A 186 1.60 0.37 -11.97
C SER A 186 0.44 -0.51 -12.45
N ALA A 187 -0.77 -0.25 -12.01
CA ALA A 187 -1.94 -0.93 -12.55
C ALA A 187 -2.44 -0.23 -13.82
N THR A 188 -2.28 1.08 -13.91
CA THR A 188 -2.66 1.91 -15.05
C THR A 188 -1.51 2.82 -15.47
N MET A 189 -1.53 3.28 -16.73
CA MET A 189 -0.46 4.12 -17.31
C MET A 189 -1.02 5.45 -17.87
N PRO A 190 -1.61 6.32 -17.04
CA PRO A 190 -2.01 7.65 -17.48
C PRO A 190 -0.79 8.47 -17.95
N PRO A 191 -0.97 9.53 -18.74
CA PRO A 191 0.13 10.29 -19.35
C PRO A 191 1.22 10.74 -18.37
N ASP A 192 0.85 11.21 -17.19
CA ASP A 192 1.81 11.63 -16.16
C ASP A 192 2.68 10.48 -15.64
N ILE A 193 2.10 9.30 -15.50
CA ILE A 193 2.80 8.08 -15.06
C ILE A 193 3.71 7.55 -16.18
N ALA A 194 3.24 7.56 -17.43
CA ALA A 194 4.06 7.21 -18.59
C ALA A 194 5.27 8.15 -18.73
N GLN A 195 5.09 9.45 -18.53
CA GLN A 195 6.19 10.43 -18.53
C GLN A 195 7.18 10.19 -17.38
N LEU A 196 6.69 9.80 -16.20
CA LEU A 196 7.56 9.46 -15.08
C LEU A 196 8.38 8.22 -15.41
N ALA A 197 7.74 7.14 -15.88
CA ALA A 197 8.39 5.91 -16.28
C ALA A 197 9.50 6.16 -17.32
N ALA A 198 9.20 6.93 -18.39
CA ALA A 198 10.15 7.29 -19.43
C ALA A 198 11.38 8.08 -18.93
N LYS A 199 11.25 8.79 -17.80
CA LYS A 199 12.36 9.56 -17.21
C LYS A 199 13.28 8.72 -16.33
N ILE A 200 12.79 7.63 -15.76
CA ILE A 200 13.53 6.89 -14.73
C ILE A 200 14.00 5.51 -15.18
N LEU A 201 13.45 4.99 -16.27
CA LEU A 201 13.77 3.68 -16.83
C LEU A 201 14.73 3.82 -18.01
N HIS A 202 15.68 2.87 -18.10
CA HIS A 202 16.63 2.73 -19.17
C HIS A 202 16.39 1.42 -19.93
N ASP A 203 15.97 1.49 -21.20
CA ASP A 203 15.67 0.34 -22.05
C ASP A 203 14.92 -0.79 -21.30
N PRO A 204 13.72 -0.49 -20.72
CA PRO A 204 13.05 -1.43 -19.84
C PRO A 204 12.42 -2.59 -20.61
N VAL A 205 12.39 -3.76 -19.97
CA VAL A 205 11.51 -4.84 -20.38
C VAL A 205 10.08 -4.48 -20.01
N LEU A 206 9.18 -4.48 -20.99
CA LEU A 206 7.76 -4.20 -20.79
C LEU A 206 7.03 -5.50 -20.51
N VAL A 207 6.45 -5.59 -19.32
CA VAL A 207 5.61 -6.73 -18.91
C VAL A 207 4.20 -6.22 -18.66
N THR A 208 3.27 -6.67 -19.50
CA THR A 208 1.85 -6.33 -19.34
C THR A 208 1.06 -7.61 -19.10
N VAL A 209 0.48 -7.69 -17.91
CA VAL A 209 -0.44 -8.78 -17.57
C VAL A 209 -1.84 -8.22 -17.61
N THR A 210 -2.52 -8.48 -18.72
CA THR A 210 -3.95 -8.21 -18.86
C THR A 210 -4.70 -9.23 -18.01
N PRO A 211 -5.64 -8.82 -17.15
CA PRO A 211 -6.49 -9.77 -16.45
C PRO A 211 -7.18 -10.68 -17.47
N PRO A 212 -7.28 -11.99 -17.24
CA PRO A 212 -8.18 -12.82 -18.02
C PRO A 212 -9.59 -12.26 -17.82
N ALA A 213 -10.31 -11.96 -18.89
CA ALA A 213 -11.60 -11.27 -18.96
C ALA A 213 -11.71 -10.07 -17.99
N SER A 214 -12.21 -8.94 -18.37
CA SER A 214 -12.20 -7.79 -17.43
C SER A 214 -12.74 -8.27 -16.08
N VAL A 215 -12.02 -8.00 -14.98
CA VAL A 215 -12.48 -8.35 -13.61
C VAL A 215 -13.93 -7.90 -13.39
N VAL A 216 -14.33 -6.90 -14.13
CA VAL A 216 -15.69 -6.34 -14.15
C VAL A 216 -16.73 -7.34 -14.67
N GLU A 217 -16.37 -8.24 -15.59
CA GLU A 217 -17.27 -9.25 -16.16
C GLU A 217 -17.49 -10.47 -15.27
N THR A 218 -16.54 -10.77 -14.39
CA THR A 218 -16.63 -11.91 -13.45
C THR A 218 -17.36 -11.55 -12.16
N ILE A 219 -17.71 -10.27 -11.96
CA ILE A 219 -18.37 -9.77 -10.76
C ILE A 219 -19.85 -9.56 -11.03
N SER A 220 -20.73 -10.24 -10.27
CA SER A 220 -22.16 -9.96 -10.26
C SER A 220 -22.43 -8.59 -9.66
N GLN A 221 -22.77 -7.61 -10.50
CA GLN A 221 -22.96 -6.23 -10.07
C GLN A 221 -24.45 -5.89 -10.00
N ARG A 222 -24.84 -5.11 -8.98
CA ARG A 222 -26.23 -4.63 -8.81
C ARG A 222 -26.22 -3.20 -8.28
N VAL A 223 -27.20 -2.40 -8.69
CA VAL A 223 -27.43 -1.07 -8.19
C VAL A 223 -28.78 -0.98 -7.49
N HIS A 224 -28.80 -0.41 -6.28
CA HIS A 224 -29.99 -0.09 -5.53
C HIS A 224 -30.13 1.42 -5.45
N PHE A 225 -31.25 1.95 -5.89
CA PHE A 225 -31.54 3.36 -5.69
C PHE A 225 -32.10 3.58 -4.29
N ALA A 226 -31.54 4.55 -3.59
CA ALA A 226 -32.01 4.94 -2.25
C ALA A 226 -31.63 6.37 -1.94
N GLU A 227 -32.47 7.09 -1.25
CA GLU A 227 -32.12 8.39 -0.72
C GLU A 227 -31.03 8.29 0.35
N LYS A 228 -30.24 9.36 0.52
CA LYS A 228 -29.13 9.38 1.51
C LYS A 228 -29.55 8.99 2.91
N ALA A 229 -30.78 9.36 3.30
CA ALA A 229 -31.31 9.04 4.63
C ALA A 229 -31.63 7.54 4.78
N GLU A 230 -31.98 6.88 3.70
CA GLU A 230 -32.45 5.49 3.66
C GLU A 230 -31.32 4.48 3.45
N LYS A 231 -30.17 4.89 2.86
CA LYS A 231 -29.04 4.00 2.56
C LYS A 231 -28.60 3.14 3.75
N SER A 232 -28.63 3.68 4.97
CA SER A 232 -28.20 2.91 6.15
C SER A 232 -29.19 1.81 6.54
N GLN A 233 -30.50 2.06 6.39
CA GLN A 233 -31.53 1.07 6.66
C GLN A 233 -31.53 -0.02 5.57
N LEU A 234 -31.38 0.39 4.31
CA LEU A 234 -31.22 -0.53 3.18
C LEU A 234 -30.00 -1.45 3.39
N LEU A 235 -28.86 -0.87 3.82
CA LEU A 235 -27.65 -1.67 4.09
C LEU A 235 -27.87 -2.71 5.19
N ILE A 236 -28.55 -2.34 6.27
CA ILE A 236 -28.88 -3.28 7.36
C ILE A 236 -29.72 -4.44 6.83
N GLY A 237 -30.83 -4.15 6.12
CA GLY A 237 -31.69 -5.19 5.58
C GLY A 237 -30.99 -6.12 4.59
N LEU A 238 -30.13 -5.58 3.71
CA LEU A 238 -29.35 -6.39 2.78
C LEU A 238 -28.29 -7.25 3.47
N LEU A 239 -27.66 -6.75 4.53
CA LEU A 239 -26.69 -7.52 5.32
C LEU A 239 -27.35 -8.61 6.16
N GLU A 240 -28.54 -8.37 6.69
CA GLU A 240 -29.33 -9.39 7.40
C GLU A 240 -29.80 -10.52 6.48
N GLY A 241 -30.14 -10.19 5.23
CA GLY A 241 -30.52 -11.17 4.21
C GLY A 241 -29.33 -11.86 3.51
N SER A 242 -28.08 -11.53 3.85
CA SER A 242 -26.88 -12.04 3.18
C SER A 242 -26.07 -12.98 4.08
N ASP A 243 -25.64 -14.12 3.52
CA ASP A 243 -24.74 -15.08 4.19
C ASP A 243 -23.26 -14.67 4.14
N ALA A 244 -22.92 -13.55 3.49
CA ALA A 244 -21.55 -13.09 3.37
C ALA A 244 -20.92 -12.81 4.74
N GLN A 245 -19.88 -13.55 5.10
CA GLN A 245 -19.20 -13.45 6.39
C GLN A 245 -18.19 -12.29 6.45
N GLN A 246 -17.69 -11.84 5.31
CA GLN A 246 -16.78 -10.71 5.19
C GLN A 246 -17.28 -9.75 4.11
N VAL A 247 -17.57 -8.52 4.49
CA VAL A 247 -18.11 -7.49 3.62
C VAL A 247 -17.27 -6.22 3.71
N LEU A 248 -16.81 -5.71 2.58
CA LEU A 248 -16.12 -4.43 2.51
C LEU A 248 -17.09 -3.36 2.00
N VAL A 249 -17.29 -2.32 2.80
CA VAL A 249 -18.20 -1.21 2.48
C VAL A 249 -17.40 0.06 2.23
N PHE A 250 -17.59 0.67 1.07
CA PHE A 250 -16.94 1.93 0.72
C PHE A 250 -17.81 3.13 0.99
N THR A 251 -17.27 4.13 1.71
CA THR A 251 -17.89 5.42 1.96
C THR A 251 -16.99 6.56 1.47
N ARG A 252 -17.60 7.65 1.02
CA ARG A 252 -16.87 8.84 0.52
C ARG A 252 -16.08 9.55 1.62
N THR A 253 -16.62 9.61 2.84
CA THR A 253 -16.06 10.43 3.90
C THR A 253 -15.67 9.64 5.15
N LYS A 254 -14.59 10.09 5.83
CA LYS A 254 -14.13 9.54 7.11
C LYS A 254 -15.18 9.58 8.22
N HIS A 255 -15.97 10.67 8.27
CA HIS A 255 -17.05 10.83 9.25
C HIS A 255 -18.25 9.93 8.91
N GLY A 256 -18.52 9.73 7.62
CA GLY A 256 -19.51 8.76 7.13
C GLY A 256 -19.16 7.33 7.56
N ALA A 257 -17.89 6.94 7.42
CA ALA A 257 -17.42 5.64 7.85
C ALA A 257 -17.62 5.40 9.35
N ASP A 258 -17.23 6.36 10.20
CA ASP A 258 -17.44 6.26 11.65
C ASP A 258 -18.91 6.23 12.05
N LYS A 259 -19.75 7.05 11.39
CA LYS A 259 -21.20 7.08 11.62
C LYS A 259 -21.84 5.75 11.25
N LEU A 260 -21.51 5.23 10.08
CA LEU A 260 -22.05 3.98 9.56
C LEU A 260 -21.64 2.79 10.45
N ALA A 261 -20.37 2.71 10.88
CA ALA A 261 -19.92 1.69 11.82
C ALA A 261 -20.74 1.70 13.14
N LYS A 262 -21.02 2.89 13.66
CA LYS A 262 -21.86 3.02 14.87
C LYS A 262 -23.29 2.55 14.64
N ILE A 263 -23.86 2.84 13.46
CA ILE A 263 -25.24 2.41 13.10
C ILE A 263 -25.29 0.89 13.00
N LEU A 264 -24.38 0.26 12.26
CA LEU A 264 -24.33 -1.19 12.08
C LEU A 264 -24.11 -1.93 13.42
N ASN A 265 -23.19 -1.45 14.26
CA ASN A 265 -22.95 -2.05 15.57
C ASN A 265 -24.18 -1.94 16.50
N ARG A 266 -24.97 -0.87 16.40
CA ARG A 266 -26.26 -0.75 17.14
C ARG A 266 -27.34 -1.72 16.64
N ALA A 267 -27.28 -2.06 15.34
CA ALA A 267 -28.13 -3.07 14.74
C ALA A 267 -27.62 -4.50 14.95
N GLY A 268 -26.56 -4.70 15.77
CA GLY A 268 -26.01 -6.03 16.06
C GLY A 268 -25.02 -6.55 15.00
N ILE A 269 -24.73 -5.77 13.95
CA ILE A 269 -23.79 -6.17 12.88
C ILE A 269 -22.38 -5.69 13.26
N GLN A 270 -21.50 -6.62 13.59
CA GLN A 270 -20.11 -6.32 13.99
C GLN A 270 -19.36 -5.62 12.86
N SER A 271 -19.01 -4.36 13.07
CA SER A 271 -18.39 -3.52 12.07
C SER A 271 -17.26 -2.65 12.62
N SER A 272 -16.27 -2.37 11.79
CA SER A 272 -15.14 -1.49 12.09
C SER A 272 -14.91 -0.50 10.94
N ALA A 273 -14.46 0.73 11.28
CA ALA A 273 -14.15 1.74 10.29
C ALA A 273 -12.63 1.92 10.13
N ILE A 274 -12.16 2.02 8.88
CA ILE A 274 -10.78 2.32 8.54
C ILE A 274 -10.70 3.56 7.63
N HIS A 275 -9.98 4.60 8.08
CA HIS A 275 -9.82 5.86 7.35
C HIS A 275 -8.61 6.65 7.86
N GLY A 276 -8.22 7.71 7.16
CA GLY A 276 -7.01 8.49 7.42
C GLY A 276 -6.90 9.07 8.83
N ASN A 277 -8.02 9.32 9.54
CA ASN A 277 -8.01 9.86 10.91
C ASN A 277 -7.85 8.77 12.01
N LYS A 278 -7.85 7.47 11.66
CA LYS A 278 -7.57 6.40 12.61
C LYS A 278 -6.06 6.29 12.86
N SER A 279 -5.69 6.04 14.11
CA SER A 279 -4.29 5.71 14.42
C SER A 279 -3.87 4.41 13.73
N GLN A 280 -2.57 4.23 13.46
CA GLN A 280 -2.09 3.03 12.79
C GLN A 280 -2.45 1.76 13.57
N ASN A 281 -2.33 1.78 14.90
CA ASN A 281 -2.72 0.65 15.74
C ASN A 281 -4.22 0.31 15.61
N ALA A 282 -5.09 1.31 15.52
CA ALA A 282 -6.52 1.09 15.32
C ALA A 282 -6.82 0.50 13.92
N ARG A 283 -6.08 0.94 12.88
CA ARG A 283 -6.20 0.41 11.52
C ARG A 283 -5.76 -1.06 11.46
N VAL A 284 -4.59 -1.37 12.05
CA VAL A 284 -4.07 -2.74 12.14
C VAL A 284 -5.04 -3.63 12.91
N LYS A 285 -5.58 -3.14 14.04
CA LYS A 285 -6.58 -3.90 14.81
C LYS A 285 -7.83 -4.18 13.98
N ALA A 286 -8.42 -3.16 13.34
CA ALA A 286 -9.62 -3.32 12.51
C ALA A 286 -9.38 -4.32 11.37
N MET A 287 -8.19 -4.30 10.77
CA MET A 287 -7.78 -5.22 9.72
C MET A 287 -7.66 -6.66 10.22
N ASN A 288 -6.99 -6.86 11.35
CA ASN A 288 -6.83 -8.17 11.95
C ASN A 288 -8.16 -8.76 12.42
N ASP A 289 -9.01 -7.93 13.04
CA ASP A 289 -10.35 -8.32 13.46
C ASP A 289 -11.21 -8.74 12.25
N PHE A 290 -11.08 -8.04 11.12
CA PHE A 290 -11.78 -8.38 9.88
C PHE A 290 -11.23 -9.66 9.23
N LYS A 291 -9.91 -9.77 9.06
CA LYS A 291 -9.28 -10.99 8.52
C LYS A 291 -9.55 -12.22 9.40
N GLY A 292 -9.62 -12.04 10.71
CA GLY A 292 -9.90 -13.10 11.68
C GLY A 292 -11.39 -13.43 11.86
N GLY A 293 -12.30 -12.81 11.10
CA GLY A 293 -13.75 -13.06 11.19
C GLY A 293 -14.42 -12.49 12.46
N VAL A 294 -13.68 -11.78 13.31
CA VAL A 294 -14.22 -11.10 14.51
C VAL A 294 -15.10 -9.90 14.12
N CYS A 295 -14.80 -9.27 12.99
CA CYS A 295 -15.54 -8.17 12.42
C CYS A 295 -16.08 -8.58 11.06
N ARG A 296 -17.40 -8.63 10.89
CA ARG A 296 -18.04 -9.03 9.62
C ARG A 296 -17.93 -7.94 8.56
N VAL A 297 -18.07 -6.66 8.95
CA VAL A 297 -18.15 -5.53 8.01
C VAL A 297 -17.00 -4.55 8.24
N LEU A 298 -16.13 -4.39 7.24
CA LEU A 298 -15.11 -3.35 7.24
C LEU A 298 -15.58 -2.16 6.41
N ILE A 299 -15.68 -0.98 7.03
CA ILE A 299 -16.10 0.25 6.35
C ILE A 299 -14.86 1.09 6.06
N ALA A 300 -14.60 1.38 4.80
CA ALA A 300 -13.38 2.04 4.37
C ALA A 300 -13.66 3.27 3.49
N THR A 301 -12.77 4.25 3.57
CA THR A 301 -12.66 5.29 2.53
C THR A 301 -11.65 4.85 1.47
N ASP A 302 -11.76 5.34 0.23
CA ASP A 302 -10.87 4.96 -0.88
C ASP A 302 -9.38 5.04 -0.52
N ILE A 303 -8.96 6.15 0.08
CA ILE A 303 -7.56 6.36 0.50
C ILE A 303 -7.11 5.30 1.50
N ALA A 304 -7.99 4.90 2.41
CA ALA A 304 -7.65 3.93 3.45
C ALA A 304 -7.75 2.48 2.98
N ALA A 305 -8.59 2.21 1.99
CA ALA A 305 -8.73 0.90 1.36
C ALA A 305 -7.64 0.60 0.31
N ARG A 306 -6.94 1.65 -0.15
CA ARG A 306 -5.78 1.49 -1.04
C ARG A 306 -4.64 0.83 -0.27
N GLY A 307 -4.04 -0.19 -0.86
CA GLY A 307 -2.93 -0.94 -0.24
C GLY A 307 -3.35 -1.90 0.89
N ILE A 308 -4.65 -2.11 1.08
CA ILE A 308 -5.13 -3.15 1.98
C ILE A 308 -5.08 -4.50 1.26
N ASP A 309 -4.44 -5.48 1.88
CA ASP A 309 -4.41 -6.87 1.45
C ASP A 309 -5.71 -7.57 1.89
N ILE A 310 -6.78 -7.22 1.22
CA ILE A 310 -8.07 -7.88 1.32
C ILE A 310 -8.56 -8.09 -0.11
N ASP A 311 -8.45 -9.31 -0.55
CA ASP A 311 -8.90 -9.76 -1.85
C ASP A 311 -9.80 -11.00 -1.66
N GLN A 312 -10.49 -11.42 -2.70
CA GLN A 312 -11.39 -12.57 -2.69
C GLN A 312 -12.57 -12.46 -1.71
N LEU A 313 -13.02 -11.24 -1.46
CA LEU A 313 -14.20 -11.03 -0.64
C LEU A 313 -15.46 -11.56 -1.34
N PRO A 314 -16.40 -12.17 -0.62
CA PRO A 314 -17.67 -12.59 -1.21
C PRO A 314 -18.54 -11.40 -1.62
N LEU A 315 -18.43 -10.26 -0.91
CA LEU A 315 -19.27 -9.09 -1.14
C LEU A 315 -18.52 -7.77 -0.93
N VAL A 316 -18.65 -6.88 -1.90
CA VAL A 316 -18.21 -5.48 -1.85
C VAL A 316 -19.42 -4.57 -2.00
N ILE A 317 -19.52 -3.52 -1.19
CA ILE A 317 -20.64 -2.57 -1.23
C ILE A 317 -20.10 -1.15 -1.42
N ASN A 318 -20.54 -0.48 -2.49
CA ASN A 318 -20.36 0.96 -2.66
C ASN A 318 -21.54 1.68 -1.99
N TYR A 319 -21.40 2.02 -0.70
CA TYR A 319 -22.40 2.80 0.03
C TYR A 319 -22.55 4.21 -0.54
N ASP A 320 -21.45 4.82 -0.96
CA ASP A 320 -21.39 6.02 -1.78
C ASP A 320 -20.65 5.70 -3.08
N LEU A 321 -21.20 6.08 -4.23
CA LEU A 321 -20.52 5.95 -5.50
C LEU A 321 -19.29 6.87 -5.58
N PRO A 322 -18.18 6.41 -6.18
CA PRO A 322 -17.01 7.25 -6.37
C PRO A 322 -17.23 8.28 -7.49
N GLU A 323 -16.63 9.46 -7.34
CA GLU A 323 -16.66 10.53 -8.35
C GLU A 323 -15.79 10.19 -9.58
N VAL A 324 -14.76 9.37 -9.38
CA VAL A 324 -13.83 8.92 -10.42
C VAL A 324 -14.18 7.48 -10.81
N PRO A 325 -14.60 7.23 -12.07
CA PRO A 325 -15.08 5.91 -12.49
C PRO A 325 -14.07 4.77 -12.32
N GLU A 326 -12.78 5.04 -12.51
CA GLU A 326 -11.70 4.07 -12.31
C GLU A 326 -11.63 3.57 -10.87
N THR A 327 -12.00 4.43 -9.91
CA THR A 327 -12.07 4.05 -8.48
C THR A 327 -13.14 2.99 -8.24
N TYR A 328 -14.24 3.01 -8.99
CA TYR A 328 -15.25 1.95 -8.94
C TYR A 328 -14.66 0.57 -9.27
N VAL A 329 -13.93 0.49 -10.37
CA VAL A 329 -13.26 -0.76 -10.79
C VAL A 329 -12.27 -1.24 -9.72
N HIS A 330 -11.50 -0.35 -9.12
CA HIS A 330 -10.57 -0.66 -8.03
C HIS A 330 -11.27 -1.14 -6.75
N ARG A 331 -12.48 -0.65 -6.47
CA ARG A 331 -13.28 -1.08 -5.31
C ARG A 331 -13.85 -2.46 -5.52
N ILE A 332 -14.57 -2.68 -6.62
CA ILE A 332 -15.21 -3.97 -6.90
C ILE A 332 -14.17 -5.06 -7.16
N GLY A 333 -12.98 -4.72 -7.68
CA GLY A 333 -11.86 -5.63 -7.83
C GLY A 333 -11.29 -6.16 -6.49
N ARG A 334 -11.94 -5.96 -5.33
CA ARG A 334 -11.66 -6.67 -4.07
C ARG A 334 -12.45 -7.98 -3.97
N THR A 335 -13.33 -8.24 -4.92
CA THR A 335 -14.06 -9.50 -5.11
C THR A 335 -13.80 -10.04 -6.52
N GLY A 336 -14.27 -11.22 -6.86
CA GLY A 336 -14.21 -11.79 -8.21
C GLY A 336 -12.80 -12.08 -8.74
N ARG A 337 -11.86 -12.52 -7.89
CA ARG A 337 -10.46 -12.78 -8.27
C ARG A 337 -10.11 -14.27 -8.25
N ALA A 338 -9.08 -14.64 -9.01
CA ALA A 338 -8.52 -16.00 -9.07
C ALA A 338 -9.54 -17.10 -9.42
N GLY A 339 -10.54 -16.77 -10.26
CA GLY A 339 -11.55 -17.73 -10.69
C GLY A 339 -12.74 -17.90 -9.72
N TYR A 340 -12.79 -17.13 -8.64
CA TYR A 340 -13.94 -17.08 -7.74
C TYR A 340 -14.95 -16.05 -8.21
N GLU A 341 -16.23 -16.38 -8.16
CA GLU A 341 -17.32 -15.44 -8.38
C GLU A 341 -17.38 -14.42 -7.23
N GLY A 342 -17.71 -13.18 -7.54
CA GLY A 342 -17.83 -12.10 -6.59
C GLY A 342 -19.09 -11.28 -6.78
N THR A 343 -19.55 -10.64 -5.72
CA THR A 343 -20.74 -9.78 -5.76
C THR A 343 -20.38 -8.35 -5.37
N ALA A 344 -20.91 -7.37 -6.12
CA ALA A 344 -20.76 -5.96 -5.83
C ALA A 344 -22.12 -5.26 -5.84
N TRP A 345 -22.49 -4.66 -4.71
CA TRP A 345 -23.70 -3.83 -4.61
C TRP A 345 -23.31 -2.36 -4.59
N SER A 346 -24.11 -1.53 -5.23
CA SER A 346 -23.90 -0.09 -5.28
C SER A 346 -25.19 0.65 -4.90
N PHE A 347 -25.10 1.59 -3.98
CA PHE A 347 -26.22 2.45 -3.63
C PHE A 347 -26.08 3.76 -4.37
N CYS A 348 -27.14 4.16 -5.06
CA CYS A 348 -27.18 5.37 -5.86
C CYS A 348 -28.27 6.30 -5.38
N SER A 349 -27.93 7.47 -4.88
CA SER A 349 -28.85 8.57 -4.62
C SER A 349 -28.95 9.49 -5.85
N GLU A 350 -29.95 10.38 -5.85
CA GLU A 350 -30.18 11.27 -6.99
C GLU A 350 -28.94 12.07 -7.40
N ASP A 351 -28.19 12.61 -6.44
CA ASP A 351 -26.97 13.37 -6.68
C ASP A 351 -25.76 12.52 -7.14
N GLU A 352 -25.85 11.19 -7.07
CA GLU A 352 -24.82 10.26 -7.54
C GLU A 352 -25.14 9.64 -8.90
N PHE A 353 -26.29 9.99 -9.49
CA PHE A 353 -26.75 9.36 -10.73
C PHE A 353 -25.81 9.62 -11.93
N ASP A 354 -25.19 10.80 -11.98
CA ASP A 354 -24.22 11.10 -13.02
C ASP A 354 -22.93 10.28 -12.86
N TYR A 355 -22.50 10.00 -11.61
CA TYR A 355 -21.38 9.07 -11.37
C TYR A 355 -21.70 7.66 -11.85
N LEU A 356 -22.93 7.17 -11.65
CA LEU A 356 -23.37 5.88 -12.17
C LEU A 356 -23.27 5.81 -13.69
N LYS A 357 -23.69 6.86 -14.40
CA LYS A 357 -23.57 6.95 -15.86
C LYS A 357 -22.11 6.88 -16.33
N ASP A 358 -21.24 7.64 -15.69
CA ASP A 358 -19.81 7.66 -16.04
C ASP A 358 -19.15 6.31 -15.76
N ILE A 359 -19.52 5.63 -14.67
CA ILE A 359 -19.09 4.27 -14.36
C ILE A 359 -19.54 3.28 -15.44
N GLN A 360 -20.82 3.31 -15.83
CA GLN A 360 -21.35 2.44 -16.87
C GLN A 360 -20.71 2.72 -18.24
N LYS A 361 -20.43 3.98 -18.54
CA LYS A 361 -19.71 4.38 -19.75
C LYS A 361 -18.27 3.86 -19.77
N LEU A 362 -17.54 3.93 -18.64
CA LEU A 362 -16.18 3.40 -18.53
C LEU A 362 -16.15 1.88 -18.65
N THR A 363 -17.05 1.20 -17.96
CA THR A 363 -17.09 -0.27 -17.92
C THR A 363 -17.72 -0.90 -19.15
N GLY A 364 -18.46 -0.12 -19.96
CA GLY A 364 -19.23 -0.63 -21.08
C GLY A 364 -20.44 -1.49 -20.67
N LEU A 365 -20.73 -1.60 -19.37
CA LEU A 365 -21.79 -2.45 -18.83
C LEU A 365 -22.94 -1.60 -18.28
N THR A 366 -24.16 -2.03 -18.54
CA THR A 366 -25.34 -1.53 -17.82
C THR A 366 -25.51 -2.35 -16.56
N ILE A 367 -25.36 -1.72 -15.39
CA ILE A 367 -25.50 -2.42 -14.10
C ILE A 367 -26.99 -2.67 -13.82
N PRO A 368 -27.42 -3.92 -13.59
CA PRO A 368 -28.80 -4.23 -13.26
C PRO A 368 -29.30 -3.50 -12.02
N VAL A 369 -30.52 -2.96 -12.11
CA VAL A 369 -31.19 -2.30 -10.98
C VAL A 369 -31.94 -3.34 -10.17
N GLU A 370 -31.74 -3.33 -8.86
CA GLU A 370 -32.48 -4.15 -7.90
C GLU A 370 -33.29 -3.26 -6.96
N GLY A 371 -34.59 -3.53 -6.88
CA GLY A 371 -35.53 -2.73 -6.10
C GLY A 371 -36.26 -1.66 -6.91
N PRO A 372 -36.96 -0.72 -6.27
CA PRO A 372 -37.76 0.29 -6.93
C PRO A 372 -36.87 1.29 -7.69
N VAL A 373 -37.28 1.62 -8.91
CA VAL A 373 -36.64 2.66 -9.72
C VAL A 373 -37.31 4.00 -9.44
N PRO A 374 -36.63 4.98 -8.86
CA PRO A 374 -37.20 6.27 -8.55
C PRO A 374 -37.48 7.08 -9.82
N GLU A 375 -38.42 8.03 -9.74
CA GLU A 375 -38.82 8.83 -10.90
C GLU A 375 -37.68 9.58 -11.59
N PHE A 376 -36.66 10.04 -10.83
CA PHE A 376 -35.50 10.71 -11.42
C PHE A 376 -34.71 9.80 -12.35
N ALA A 377 -34.55 8.52 -12.02
CA ALA A 377 -33.87 7.54 -12.85
C ALA A 377 -34.75 7.13 -14.05
N ALA A 378 -36.06 6.96 -13.83
CA ALA A 378 -37.02 6.64 -14.90
C ALA A 378 -37.14 7.76 -15.94
N ARG A 379 -37.14 9.03 -15.52
CA ARG A 379 -37.20 10.19 -16.42
C ARG A 379 -35.96 10.32 -17.30
N GLN A 380 -34.79 9.93 -16.81
CA GLN A 380 -33.54 10.03 -17.57
C GLN A 380 -33.30 8.82 -18.47
N SER A 381 -33.78 7.63 -18.13
CA SER A 381 -33.75 6.46 -18.99
C SER A 381 -34.76 6.57 -20.14
N ALA A 382 -35.85 7.31 -19.96
CA ALA A 382 -36.89 7.58 -20.96
C ALA A 382 -36.55 8.76 -21.90
N ALA A 383 -35.41 9.45 -21.73
CA ALA A 383 -34.98 10.47 -22.66
C ALA A 383 -34.56 9.82 -23.98
N PRO A 384 -35.34 9.96 -25.04
CA PRO A 384 -35.08 9.28 -26.31
C PRO A 384 -33.77 9.78 -26.88
N ALA A 385 -33.05 8.89 -27.55
CA ALA A 385 -32.01 9.22 -28.52
C ALA A 385 -32.56 10.21 -29.55
N ARG A 386 -32.73 11.47 -29.16
CA ARG A 386 -33.13 12.54 -30.06
C ARG A 386 -31.89 13.16 -30.65
N LYS A 387 -31.81 12.92 -31.97
CA LYS A 387 -31.20 13.76 -33.00
C LYS A 387 -29.83 13.34 -33.52
N SER A 388 -29.87 12.47 -34.47
CA SER A 388 -29.17 12.75 -35.71
C SER A 388 -30.01 12.27 -36.92
N ALA A 389 -31.17 12.88 -37.12
CA ALA A 389 -31.89 12.82 -38.37
C ALA A 389 -32.36 14.24 -38.71
N ARG A 390 -31.42 15.12 -38.99
CA ARG A 390 -31.72 16.26 -39.86
C ARG A 390 -31.88 15.69 -41.26
N LYS A 391 -33.15 15.36 -41.62
CA LYS A 391 -33.56 15.18 -42.99
C LYS A 391 -33.23 16.44 -43.77
N SER A 392 -32.21 16.37 -44.60
CA SER A 392 -32.07 17.26 -45.76
C SER A 392 -33.13 16.84 -46.79
N SER A 393 -34.22 17.56 -46.85
CA SER A 393 -35.16 17.49 -47.96
C SER A 393 -34.48 17.96 -49.24
N PRO A 394 -34.59 17.25 -50.35
CA PRO A 394 -34.06 17.72 -51.63
C PRO A 394 -34.97 18.80 -52.21
N LYS A 395 -34.40 19.97 -52.53
CA LYS A 395 -35.06 20.99 -53.36
C LYS A 395 -34.96 20.59 -54.82
N PRO A 396 -36.04 20.71 -55.65
CA PRO A 396 -36.02 20.23 -57.02
C PRO A 396 -35.14 21.11 -57.92
N ALA A 397 -34.49 20.41 -58.84
CA ALA A 397 -33.67 20.96 -59.88
C ALA A 397 -34.50 21.83 -60.85
N ARG A 398 -33.97 23.00 -61.18
CA ARG A 398 -34.42 23.78 -62.34
C ARG A 398 -33.19 23.99 -63.22
N SER A 399 -33.24 23.28 -64.33
CA SER A 399 -32.34 23.42 -65.46
C SER A 399 -32.48 24.80 -66.12
N THR A 400 -31.36 25.48 -66.39
CA THR A 400 -31.16 26.31 -67.59
C THR A 400 -29.65 26.48 -67.80
N GLU A 401 -29.23 25.94 -68.95
CA GLU A 401 -27.95 26.29 -69.57
C GLU A 401 -27.89 27.75 -69.93
N GLN A 402 -26.71 28.37 -69.69
CA GLN A 402 -26.15 29.34 -70.67
C GLN A 402 -24.69 29.58 -70.36
N GLN A 403 -23.91 29.40 -71.42
CA GLN A 403 -22.49 29.67 -71.59
C GLN A 403 -22.18 31.18 -71.42
N ALA A 404 -21.06 31.54 -70.84
CA ALA A 404 -20.19 32.61 -71.32
C ALA A 404 -18.85 32.63 -70.58
N ALA A 405 -17.85 32.96 -71.34
CA ALA A 405 -16.42 32.87 -71.25
C ALA A 405 -15.72 33.70 -70.14
N PRO A 406 -14.38 33.51 -69.98
CA PRO A 406 -13.60 34.05 -68.87
C PRO A 406 -13.05 35.49 -69.14
N LYS A 407 -12.90 36.28 -68.10
CA LYS A 407 -12.05 37.51 -68.12
C LYS A 407 -11.33 37.71 -66.78
N PRO A 408 -10.30 38.58 -66.70
CA PRO A 408 -8.98 38.19 -66.30
C PRO A 408 -8.58 38.66 -64.87
N VAL A 409 -7.50 38.08 -64.41
CA VAL A 409 -6.74 38.39 -63.22
C VAL A 409 -6.37 39.88 -63.12
N ARG A 410 -6.58 40.49 -61.97
CA ARG A 410 -6.01 41.77 -61.61
C ARG A 410 -5.31 41.66 -60.26
N ASN A 411 -3.99 41.79 -60.32
CA ASN A 411 -3.05 41.89 -59.21
C ASN A 411 -3.44 43.05 -58.28
N ALA A 412 -3.37 42.83 -57.00
CA ALA A 412 -3.31 43.89 -56.00
C ALA A 412 -2.15 43.63 -55.06
N GLU A 413 -1.24 44.58 -55.02
CA GLU A 413 0.00 44.67 -54.25
C GLU A 413 -0.21 44.63 -52.74
N PRO A 414 0.82 44.22 -51.97
CA PRO A 414 0.75 44.14 -50.51
C PRO A 414 1.10 45.52 -49.87
N LYS A 415 0.33 45.90 -48.85
CA LYS A 415 0.64 47.07 -48.00
C LYS A 415 1.61 46.69 -46.88
N PRO A 416 2.51 47.60 -46.46
CA PRO A 416 3.68 47.27 -45.67
C PRO A 416 3.41 47.13 -44.16
N ALA A 417 4.20 46.29 -43.54
CA ALA A 417 4.25 45.98 -42.11
C ALA A 417 4.74 47.15 -41.28
N ARG A 418 4.03 47.43 -40.19
CA ARG A 418 4.36 48.44 -39.19
C ARG A 418 5.46 47.88 -38.26
N LYS A 419 6.66 48.50 -38.32
CA LYS A 419 7.82 48.22 -37.47
C LYS A 419 7.51 48.51 -36.00
N GLN A 420 7.69 47.52 -35.13
CA GLN A 420 7.86 47.73 -33.69
C GLN A 420 9.35 47.74 -33.35
N LYS A 421 9.76 48.79 -32.62
CA LYS A 421 11.12 49.01 -32.12
C LYS A 421 11.45 48.05 -30.98
N PRO A 422 12.72 47.62 -30.86
CA PRO A 422 13.19 46.83 -29.74
C PRO A 422 13.45 47.70 -28.51
N LYS A 423 13.03 47.22 -27.31
CA LYS A 423 13.44 47.76 -26.01
C LYS A 423 14.73 47.12 -25.57
N GLN A 424 15.72 47.95 -25.36
CA GLN A 424 17.04 47.66 -24.81
C GLN A 424 16.96 47.26 -23.35
N ALA A 425 17.85 46.37 -22.92
CA ALA A 425 18.19 46.06 -21.54
C ALA A 425 19.01 47.18 -20.91
N PRO A 426 18.96 47.39 -19.59
CA PRO A 426 19.98 48.19 -18.91
C PRO A 426 20.92 47.28 -18.08
N ALA A 427 22.19 47.76 -18.17
CA ALA A 427 23.36 47.24 -17.50
C ALA A 427 23.38 47.49 -16.01
N GLN A 428 24.25 46.73 -15.33
CA GLN A 428 24.67 46.88 -13.94
C GLN A 428 25.36 48.20 -13.67
N GLU A 429 25.08 48.82 -12.50
CA GLU A 429 26.07 49.64 -11.82
C GLU A 429 25.86 49.63 -10.29
N THR A 430 26.96 49.58 -9.63
CA THR A 430 27.24 49.52 -8.20
C THR A 430 27.18 50.90 -7.54
N ALA A 431 26.76 51.02 -6.30
CA ALA A 431 27.37 51.71 -5.17
C ALA A 431 26.40 52.24 -4.10
N GLU A 432 26.77 52.05 -2.87
CA GLU A 432 26.27 52.61 -1.60
C GLU A 432 26.47 54.14 -1.47
N PRO A 433 26.21 54.76 -0.28
CA PRO A 433 24.95 55.05 0.42
C PRO A 433 24.74 56.55 0.67
N ALA A 434 23.59 56.99 1.15
CA ALA A 434 23.43 58.07 2.14
C ALA A 434 21.99 58.61 2.31
N ALA A 435 21.57 58.58 3.52
CA ALA A 435 20.93 59.50 4.45
C ALA A 435 19.81 60.51 4.02
N ARG A 436 18.83 60.60 4.92
CA ARG A 436 17.94 61.73 5.32
C ARG A 436 16.77 62.05 4.37
N SER A 437 15.57 62.19 4.82
CA SER A 437 14.82 62.79 5.90
C SER A 437 13.34 62.94 5.47
N SER A 438 12.45 62.66 6.27
CA SER A 438 11.52 63.42 7.11
C SER A 438 10.09 63.62 6.60
N ARG A 439 9.18 63.50 7.55
CA ARG A 439 7.84 64.15 7.75
C ARG A 439 6.67 63.49 7.01
N SER A 440 5.56 63.24 7.63
CA SER A 440 4.93 63.49 8.94
C SER A 440 3.45 63.11 8.83
N ARG A 441 2.90 62.68 9.89
CA ARG A 441 1.70 63.02 10.66
C ARG A 441 0.62 61.98 10.79
N ARG A 442 0.51 61.52 12.04
CA ARG A 442 -0.60 61.67 13.05
C ARG A 442 -1.80 60.75 12.79
N ARG A 443 -2.38 60.07 13.78
CA ARG A 443 -2.66 60.27 15.20
C ARG A 443 -3.23 58.98 15.82
N ARG A 444 -2.90 58.69 16.99
CA ARG A 444 -3.45 58.50 18.35
C ARG A 444 -3.99 57.10 18.58
N GLY A 445 -3.72 56.45 19.61
CA GLY A 445 -3.30 56.60 21.01
C GLY A 445 -3.57 55.27 21.66
N THR A 446 -3.09 54.74 22.69
CA THR A 446 -2.55 55.18 23.95
C THR A 446 -1.86 53.99 24.61
N ARG A 447 -0.76 54.29 25.23
CA ARG A 447 0.12 53.48 26.09
C ARG A 447 -0.50 53.27 27.50
N PRO A 448 0.11 52.51 28.46
CA PRO A 448 1.57 52.47 28.72
C PRO A 448 2.17 51.08 29.12
N ALA A 449 3.46 51.02 28.93
CA ALA A 449 4.44 50.18 29.68
C ALA A 449 5.09 51.07 30.77
N PRO A 450 6.15 50.73 31.56
CA PRO A 450 7.19 49.71 31.45
C PRO A 450 7.72 49.17 32.76
N GLY A 451 8.79 48.33 32.72
CA GLY A 451 9.67 48.11 33.87
C GLY A 451 10.57 46.87 33.80
N THR A 452 11.77 47.05 33.32
CA THR A 452 12.97 46.21 33.50
C THR A 452 13.96 46.88 34.44
N PRO A 453 15.12 46.35 34.81
CA PRO A 453 15.52 45.03 35.39
C PRO A 453 16.22 45.21 36.76
N ILE A 454 16.78 44.16 37.40
CA ILE A 454 18.05 44.12 38.16
C ILE A 454 18.20 42.77 38.90
N GLN A 455 19.34 42.10 38.68
CA GLN A 455 20.00 41.10 39.55
C GLN A 455 20.88 41.84 40.61
N PRO A 456 21.59 41.17 41.58
CA PRO A 456 21.54 39.83 42.18
C PRO A 456 21.68 39.85 43.71
N ALA A 457 21.87 38.67 44.31
CA ALA A 457 22.59 38.37 45.60
C ALA A 457 21.75 38.05 46.85
N ASP A 458 21.90 36.85 47.29
CA ASP A 458 22.58 36.30 48.52
C ASP A 458 21.80 36.23 49.84
N LYS A 459 21.85 34.98 50.42
CA LYS A 459 21.90 34.60 51.85
C LYS A 459 20.66 34.75 52.76
N GLY A 460 20.42 33.62 53.42
CA GLY A 460 20.03 33.62 54.83
C GLY A 460 18.80 32.81 55.21
N THR A 461 19.02 31.60 55.62
CA THR A 461 18.68 30.91 56.89
C THR A 461 17.35 31.19 57.63
N VAL A 462 16.95 30.12 58.26
CA VAL A 462 16.21 29.84 59.53
C VAL A 462 14.70 29.59 59.48
N ASP A 463 14.40 28.42 59.82
CA ASP A 463 13.71 27.81 60.98
C ASP A 463 12.18 27.63 61.01
N ALA A 464 11.92 26.41 61.39
CA ALA A 464 11.01 25.87 62.43
C ALA A 464 9.48 25.84 62.07
N ALA A 465 8.77 24.83 62.26
CA ALA A 465 8.56 23.82 63.21
C ALA A 465 7.24 23.05 62.96
N ARG A 466 7.29 21.77 63.33
CA ARG A 466 6.28 21.00 64.11
C ARG A 466 4.98 20.59 63.41
N LYS A 467 4.49 19.39 63.55
CA LYS A 467 4.54 18.26 64.48
C LYS A 467 3.85 17.06 63.85
N GLN A 468 4.37 15.91 64.08
CA GLN A 468 3.92 14.70 64.82
C GLN A 468 2.79 13.90 64.17
N GLU A 469 2.74 12.61 64.16
CA GLU A 469 3.26 11.45 64.90
C GLU A 469 2.87 10.21 64.12
N ARG A 470 3.42 9.11 64.13
CA ARG A 470 3.98 7.97 64.86
C ARG A 470 3.67 6.71 64.09
N ASN A 471 4.34 5.75 64.00
CA ASN A 471 5.08 4.65 64.65
C ASN A 471 5.16 3.52 63.63
N GLY A 472 6.09 2.65 63.55
CA GLY A 472 7.23 2.26 64.31
C GLY A 472 7.74 0.92 63.83
N SER A 473 9.05 0.74 64.06
CA SER A 473 9.83 -0.45 64.37
C SER A 473 9.93 -1.54 63.27
N GLY A 474 11.05 -2.10 62.97
CA GLY A 474 12.36 -2.05 63.51
C GLY A 474 13.22 -3.17 62.95
N ASN A 475 14.49 -2.87 62.91
CA ASN A 475 15.67 -3.71 63.10
C ASN A 475 16.34 -4.40 61.90
N ALA A 476 17.49 -3.85 61.60
CA ALA A 476 18.71 -4.52 61.14
C ALA A 476 19.50 -5.01 62.38
N PRO A 477 20.64 -5.72 62.35
CA PRO A 477 21.82 -5.43 61.53
C PRO A 477 22.76 -6.62 61.15
N ARG A 478 23.72 -6.33 60.23
CA ARG A 478 25.17 -6.69 60.17
C ARG A 478 25.57 -8.17 60.41
N SER A 479 26.53 -8.76 59.74
CA SER A 479 27.89 -8.40 59.27
C SER A 479 28.54 -9.60 58.57
N ASP A 480 29.33 -9.33 57.60
CA ASP A 480 30.78 -9.56 57.42
C ASP A 480 31.33 -10.95 57.04
N ARG A 481 32.07 -10.90 55.95
CA ARG A 481 33.44 -11.39 55.71
C ARG A 481 33.70 -12.85 55.30
N ASN A 482 34.43 -12.89 54.21
CA ASN A 482 35.65 -13.65 53.91
C ASN A 482 35.55 -14.92 53.06
N ALA A 483 36.14 -14.77 51.91
CA ALA A 483 36.87 -15.81 51.19
C ALA A 483 38.13 -16.24 51.99
N PRO A 484 38.91 -17.24 51.65
CA PRO A 484 39.26 -17.79 50.36
C PRO A 484 39.72 -19.28 50.30
N LYS A 485 40.03 -19.72 49.05
CA LYS A 485 41.17 -20.60 48.65
C LYS A 485 41.09 -22.11 48.69
N THR A 486 41.45 -22.64 47.56
CA THR A 486 42.46 -23.65 47.13
C THR A 486 42.07 -25.12 47.26
N ALA A 487 42.23 -25.76 46.21
CA ALA A 487 43.26 -26.43 45.46
C ALA A 487 43.06 -27.95 45.36
N ALA A 488 43.13 -28.39 44.14
CA ALA A 488 44.02 -29.45 43.64
C ALA A 488 43.71 -30.91 43.91
N ASN A 489 43.60 -31.63 42.90
CA ASN A 489 44.56 -32.52 42.28
C ASN A 489 44.11 -33.96 42.03
N LYS A 490 44.41 -34.36 40.78
CA LYS A 490 44.96 -35.65 40.32
C LYS A 490 44.03 -36.89 40.43
N SER A 491 43.97 -37.71 39.51
CA SER A 491 44.74 -38.25 38.39
C SER A 491 44.14 -39.58 37.98
N ALA A 492 44.18 -39.83 36.75
CA ALA A 492 44.81 -40.90 36.00
C ALA A 492 44.00 -42.18 35.68
N ALA A 493 44.00 -42.37 34.42
CA ALA A 493 44.44 -43.50 33.60
C ALA A 493 43.50 -44.68 33.41
N ALA A 494 43.12 -44.82 32.16
CA ALA A 494 43.56 -45.83 31.17
C ALA A 494 42.98 -47.24 31.33
N ASN A 495 42.31 -47.68 30.30
CA ASN A 495 42.74 -48.74 29.38
C ASN A 495 41.56 -49.37 28.65
N THR A 496 41.67 -49.37 27.36
CA THR A 496 41.10 -50.34 26.44
C THR A 496 41.79 -51.70 26.57
N PRO A 497 41.27 -52.86 26.13
CA PRO A 497 41.14 -53.17 24.72
C PRO A 497 40.04 -54.19 24.28
N GLU A 498 39.75 -54.18 22.99
CA GLU A 498 39.55 -55.25 22.00
C GLU A 498 38.86 -56.58 22.33
N GLY A 499 38.07 -57.02 21.36
CA GLY A 499 37.87 -58.41 21.00
C GLY A 499 36.49 -58.76 20.51
N ALA A 500 36.22 -58.66 19.27
CA ALA A 500 36.13 -59.68 18.23
C ALA A 500 35.06 -60.78 18.37
N SER A 501 34.26 -60.85 17.35
CA SER A 501 33.90 -62.01 16.54
C SER A 501 32.59 -62.77 16.79
N LYS A 502 31.86 -62.82 15.70
CA LYS A 502 31.25 -63.94 14.95
C LYS A 502 30.00 -64.67 15.53
N SER A 503 29.03 -64.67 14.75
CA SER A 503 28.46 -65.69 13.84
C SER A 503 27.11 -66.28 14.28
N SER A 504 26.22 -66.16 13.38
CA SER A 504 25.57 -67.17 12.54
C SER A 504 24.24 -67.76 12.99
N SER A 505 23.34 -67.78 12.05
CA SER A 505 22.43 -68.78 11.56
C SER A 505 21.19 -69.12 12.42
N SER A 506 20.06 -69.23 11.92
CA SER A 506 19.41 -69.76 10.75
C SER A 506 18.06 -70.36 11.10
N ARG A 507 17.10 -70.18 10.20
CA ARG A 507 16.01 -71.15 9.88
C ARG A 507 14.88 -71.38 10.92
N ARG A 508 13.66 -71.44 10.58
CA ARG A 508 12.83 -71.84 9.45
C ARG A 508 11.35 -71.98 9.87
N ARG A 509 10.43 -71.53 9.01
CA ARG A 509 9.15 -72.13 8.61
C ARG A 509 8.13 -72.61 9.68
N LYS A 510 6.87 -72.16 9.61
CA LYS A 510 5.77 -72.74 8.79
C LYS A 510 4.37 -72.34 9.31
N ARG A 511 3.52 -71.98 8.34
CA ARG A 511 2.11 -72.35 8.10
C ARG A 511 0.97 -71.74 8.91
N ARG A 512 0.13 -71.08 8.08
CA ARG A 512 -1.31 -70.85 8.20
C ARG A 512 -2.12 -72.18 8.45
N PRO A 513 -3.42 -72.06 8.86
CA PRO A 513 -4.50 -71.46 8.09
C PRO A 513 -5.67 -70.85 8.89
N ALA A 514 -6.33 -69.95 8.22
CA ALA A 514 -7.76 -69.68 7.96
C ALA A 514 -8.81 -69.70 9.10
N GLY A 515 -9.62 -68.57 9.10
CA GLY A 515 -11.00 -68.64 9.56
C GLY A 515 -11.55 -67.39 10.21
N GLY A 516 -12.51 -66.70 9.57
CA GLY A 516 -13.55 -65.98 10.26
C GLY A 516 -13.56 -64.45 10.18
N ALA A 517 -14.30 -63.94 9.23
CA ALA A 517 -14.72 -62.54 9.13
C ALA A 517 -15.81 -62.16 10.14
N LYS A 518 -15.72 -60.97 10.73
CA LYS A 518 -16.83 -60.04 10.92
C LYS A 518 -16.31 -58.66 11.42
N PRO A 519 -17.03 -57.56 11.15
CA PRO A 519 -16.44 -56.24 10.93
C PRO A 519 -16.30 -55.42 12.21
N ALA A 520 -15.19 -54.67 12.32
CA ALA A 520 -14.96 -53.69 13.36
C ALA A 520 -15.38 -52.27 12.90
N GLN A 521 -16.10 -51.63 13.76
CA GLN A 521 -16.56 -50.25 13.67
C GLN A 521 -15.39 -49.27 13.53
N ALA A 522 -15.54 -48.31 12.64
CA ALA A 522 -14.65 -47.16 12.46
C ALA A 522 -14.69 -46.28 13.72
N GLN A 523 -13.57 -46.16 14.41
CA GLN A 523 -13.32 -45.10 15.38
C GLN A 523 -12.81 -43.88 14.62
N ALA A 524 -13.53 -42.77 14.80
CA ALA A 524 -13.19 -41.43 14.27
C ALA A 524 -11.85 -40.94 14.84
N ALA A 525 -10.96 -40.55 13.96
CA ALA A 525 -9.72 -39.87 14.31
C ALA A 525 -10.05 -38.47 14.87
N LYS A 526 -9.48 -38.13 16.01
CA LYS A 526 -9.50 -36.78 16.59
C LYS A 526 -8.76 -35.84 15.64
N PRO A 527 -9.28 -34.60 15.39
CA PRO A 527 -8.56 -33.60 14.61
C PRO A 527 -7.32 -33.13 15.37
N ALA A 528 -6.23 -32.96 14.63
CA ALA A 528 -4.98 -32.40 15.11
C ALA A 528 -5.21 -30.98 15.65
N ALA A 529 -4.59 -30.67 16.78
CA ALA A 529 -4.64 -29.37 17.43
C ALA A 529 -4.15 -28.29 16.47
N GLU A 530 -4.99 -27.28 16.23
CA GLU A 530 -4.66 -26.05 15.55
C GLU A 530 -3.47 -25.37 16.22
N ALA A 531 -2.43 -25.10 15.44
CA ALA A 531 -1.30 -24.31 15.88
C ALA A 531 -1.77 -22.88 16.20
N ALA A 532 -1.54 -22.45 17.42
CA ALA A 532 -1.84 -21.09 17.89
C ALA A 532 -1.21 -20.05 16.95
N PRO A 533 -1.91 -18.95 16.63
CA PRO A 533 -1.39 -17.90 15.75
C PRO A 533 -0.15 -17.26 16.38
N ARG A 534 0.94 -17.26 15.63
CA ARG A 534 2.19 -16.59 16.03
C ARG A 534 1.91 -15.11 16.25
N LYS A 535 2.24 -14.60 17.43
CA LYS A 535 2.15 -13.17 17.79
C LYS A 535 2.94 -12.36 16.77
N SER A 536 2.27 -11.53 15.97
CA SER A 536 2.93 -10.64 15.03
C SER A 536 3.71 -9.58 15.81
N TRP A 537 4.91 -9.24 15.35
CA TRP A 537 5.81 -8.28 15.98
C TRP A 537 5.29 -6.82 16.01
N TRP A 538 4.16 -6.54 15.41
CA TRP A 538 3.39 -5.28 15.47
C TRP A 538 3.13 -4.75 16.88
N LYS A 539 3.13 -5.61 17.89
CA LYS A 539 2.89 -5.21 19.27
C LYS A 539 4.05 -4.44 19.90
N MET A 540 5.17 -4.30 19.17
CA MET A 540 6.36 -3.57 19.62
C MET A 540 6.50 -2.17 19.01
N TRP A 541 5.54 -1.72 18.17
CA TRP A 541 5.55 -0.38 17.55
C TRP A 541 4.48 0.52 18.14
#